data_cb059da1bef7e6dac81568b63b3b5fe5
#
_entry.id   cb059da1bef7e6dac81568b63b3b5fe5
#
_cell.length_a   1.000
_cell.length_b   1.000
_cell.length_c   1.000
_cell.angle_alpha   90.00
_cell.angle_beta   90.00
_cell.angle_gamma   90.00
#
_symmetry.space_group_name_H-M   'P 1'
#
loop_
_entity.id
_entity.type
_entity.pdbx_description
1 polymer ?
#
loop_
_entity_poly.entity_id
_entity_poly.type
_entity_poly.pdbx_seq_one_letter_code
_entity_poly.pdbx_strand_id
1 'polypeptide(L)'
;RVPDPAAADSLLTGAYMANTICLVGENLRSVYELYFNDQKAILNTSYITDHTLMVDVPKEIPSVVTDKIYMVTKAKDTIDYDFKVLVPAPTVNSISCEFAKPGSEVTLIGDYFIDDPNVPLTITMAGNVEVTNITNITKTAVSFILPDNAPAGYINVKSIYGTGRSKFRYYDTRNILFDWDGSHGGMAIAHGWRDGSKVLKEADENSIDGAYICLAGALDGAIGATWAEDEFSFNYWPEPSAGYPELSARPEFAELLEEYGVNGLQLKFEVNIPSSNPWQSCALQVMFTGNDVVTYATGTNAYFSDTNVPRGLWLPWKNTGSYDTGGKWTTVSMNLSEFNKTHEGNKCDRTFDKTM
;
A
#
# COMPACT_ATOMS: atom_id res chain seq x y z
N ARG A 1 30.00 16.42 -6.72
CA ARG A 1 29.68 17.82 -6.38
C ARG A 1 30.87 18.38 -5.61
N VAL A 2 31.45 19.47 -6.05
CA VAL A 2 32.49 20.19 -5.30
C VAL A 2 31.79 20.76 -4.05
N PRO A 3 32.27 20.48 -2.83
CA PRO A 3 31.68 21.04 -1.62
C PRO A 3 31.73 22.57 -1.68
N ASP A 4 30.66 23.21 -1.23
CA ASP A 4 30.65 24.67 -1.07
C ASP A 4 31.72 25.04 -0.03
N PRO A 5 32.71 25.91 -0.37
CA PRO A 5 33.73 26.31 0.58
C PRO A 5 33.19 26.99 1.84
N ALA A 6 32.01 27.60 1.77
CA ALA A 6 31.33 28.20 2.92
C ALA A 6 30.76 27.17 3.91
N ALA A 7 30.56 25.93 3.49
CA ALA A 7 30.11 24.84 4.35
C ALA A 7 31.26 24.06 5.03
N ALA A 8 32.52 24.29 4.64
CA ALA A 8 33.66 23.54 5.13
C ALA A 8 33.99 23.83 6.63
N ASP A 9 33.56 24.94 7.17
CA ASP A 9 33.80 25.34 8.56
C ASP A 9 32.60 25.15 9.51
N SER A 10 31.51 24.58 9.03
CA SER A 10 30.34 24.32 9.86
C SER A 10 30.43 22.95 10.55
N LEU A 11 30.36 22.94 11.89
CA LEU A 11 30.20 21.72 12.66
C LEU A 11 28.84 21.10 12.36
N LEU A 12 28.87 19.86 11.85
CA LEU A 12 27.66 19.09 11.62
C LEU A 12 27.14 18.55 12.96
N THR A 13 25.91 18.86 13.30
CA THR A 13 25.20 18.29 14.46
C THR A 13 24.39 17.05 14.10
N GLY A 14 24.31 16.71 12.81
CA GLY A 14 23.62 15.54 12.27
C GLY A 14 23.76 15.39 10.76
N ALA A 15 23.47 14.21 10.25
CA ALA A 15 23.42 13.91 8.82
C ALA A 15 22.39 12.83 8.51
N TYR A 16 21.91 12.81 7.27
CA TYR A 16 21.03 11.76 6.79
C TYR A 16 21.77 10.41 6.68
N MET A 17 21.04 9.33 6.86
CA MET A 17 21.52 7.99 6.56
C MET A 17 22.15 7.95 5.15
N ALA A 18 23.17 7.12 4.98
CA ALA A 18 23.97 6.98 3.75
C ALA A 18 24.78 8.20 3.32
N ASN A 19 24.79 9.30 4.06
CA ASN A 19 25.69 10.42 3.76
C ASN A 19 27.08 10.11 4.28
N THR A 20 28.10 10.53 3.52
CA THR A 20 29.51 10.50 3.97
C THR A 20 29.79 11.73 4.81
N ILE A 21 30.34 11.55 6.01
CA ILE A 21 30.80 12.63 6.88
C ILE A 21 32.30 12.50 7.14
N CYS A 22 32.94 13.61 7.54
CA CYS A 22 34.33 13.64 7.95
C CYS A 22 34.41 14.06 9.42
N LEU A 23 34.93 13.15 10.24
CA LEU A 23 35.31 13.48 11.62
C LEU A 23 36.72 14.09 11.58
N VAL A 24 36.89 15.19 12.31
CA VAL A 24 38.16 15.91 12.43
C VAL A 24 38.60 15.92 13.90
N GLY A 25 39.83 15.52 14.17
CA GLY A 25 40.33 15.42 15.55
C GLY A 25 41.79 15.00 15.59
N GLU A 26 42.16 14.36 16.68
CA GLU A 26 43.52 13.86 16.93
C GLU A 26 43.48 12.36 17.19
N ASN A 27 44.54 11.63 16.80
CA ASN A 27 44.68 10.19 17.03
C ASN A 27 43.57 9.32 16.41
N LEU A 28 42.93 9.78 15.35
CA LEU A 28 41.81 9.05 14.72
C LEU A 28 42.23 7.73 14.09
N ARG A 29 43.51 7.47 13.81
CA ARG A 29 44.03 6.15 13.43
C ARG A 29 43.92 5.09 14.51
N SER A 30 43.66 5.48 15.75
CA SER A 30 43.41 4.57 16.85
C SER A 30 41.98 3.99 16.85
N VAL A 31 41.05 4.63 16.15
CA VAL A 31 39.65 4.18 16.05
C VAL A 31 39.57 2.93 15.17
N TYR A 32 39.02 1.83 15.70
CA TYR A 32 38.85 0.60 14.97
C TYR A 32 37.37 0.17 14.85
N GLU A 33 36.48 0.74 15.68
CA GLU A 33 35.04 0.63 15.52
C GLU A 33 34.38 1.99 15.71
N LEU A 34 33.32 2.21 14.95
CA LEU A 34 32.52 3.42 15.00
C LEU A 34 31.04 3.05 14.88
N TYR A 35 30.22 3.63 15.75
CA TYR A 35 28.78 3.41 15.77
C TYR A 35 28.05 4.76 15.71
N PHE A 36 26.96 4.79 14.95
CA PHE A 36 25.95 5.84 14.99
C PHE A 36 24.71 5.29 15.69
N ASN A 37 24.39 5.80 16.88
CA ASN A 37 23.45 5.15 17.79
C ASN A 37 23.90 3.70 18.06
N ASP A 38 23.07 2.71 17.74
CA ASP A 38 23.36 1.28 17.84
C ASP A 38 23.89 0.64 16.54
N GLN A 39 24.02 1.43 15.46
CA GLN A 39 24.41 0.90 14.13
C GLN A 39 25.91 1.07 13.88
N LYS A 40 26.58 -0.05 13.60
CA LYS A 40 28.01 -0.08 13.30
C LYS A 40 28.30 0.45 11.89
N ALA A 41 29.17 1.44 11.78
CA ALA A 41 29.67 1.94 10.52
C ALA A 41 30.80 1.06 9.94
N ILE A 42 30.91 1.03 8.62
CA ILE A 42 32.01 0.34 7.93
C ILE A 42 33.18 1.31 7.81
N LEU A 43 34.28 1.00 8.46
CA LEU A 43 35.50 1.79 8.37
C LEU A 43 36.39 1.31 7.24
N ASN A 44 36.81 2.25 6.38
CA ASN A 44 37.82 2.01 5.37
C ASN A 44 39.13 2.70 5.81
N THR A 45 40.15 1.88 6.12
CA THR A 45 41.44 2.38 6.61
C THR A 45 42.16 3.34 5.67
N SER A 46 41.84 3.30 4.36
CA SER A 46 42.39 4.24 3.38
C SER A 46 41.87 5.67 3.55
N TYR A 47 40.75 5.85 4.25
CA TYR A 47 40.13 7.13 4.52
C TYR A 47 40.30 7.59 5.98
N ILE A 48 41.27 6.97 6.69
CA ILE A 48 41.58 7.30 8.08
C ILE A 48 43.00 7.82 8.16
N THR A 49 43.15 9.08 8.53
CA THR A 49 44.43 9.70 8.90
C THR A 49 44.50 9.91 10.40
N ASP A 50 45.54 10.53 10.90
CA ASP A 50 45.61 10.87 12.32
C ASP A 50 44.64 11.98 12.72
N HIS A 51 44.31 12.85 11.76
CA HIS A 51 43.48 14.02 11.99
C HIS A 51 42.10 13.99 11.32
N THR A 52 41.86 13.03 10.41
CA THR A 52 40.58 12.94 9.68
C THR A 52 40.14 11.47 9.56
N LEU A 53 38.83 11.23 9.70
CA LEU A 53 38.21 9.96 9.46
C LEU A 53 36.94 10.20 8.64
N MET A 54 36.93 9.71 7.39
CA MET A 54 35.73 9.76 6.53
C MET A 54 34.97 8.43 6.67
N VAL A 55 33.67 8.55 6.88
CA VAL A 55 32.79 7.39 7.11
C VAL A 55 31.38 7.68 6.60
N ASP A 56 30.71 6.66 6.10
CA ASP A 56 29.32 6.75 5.76
C ASP A 56 28.44 6.50 7.00
N VAL A 57 27.44 7.34 7.19
CA VAL A 57 26.35 7.08 8.16
C VAL A 57 25.65 5.81 7.72
N PRO A 58 25.45 4.81 8.60
CA PRO A 58 24.80 3.56 8.26
C PRO A 58 23.44 3.76 7.56
N LYS A 59 23.10 2.83 6.68
CA LYS A 59 21.80 2.80 5.98
C LYS A 59 20.71 2.12 6.80
N GLU A 60 21.11 1.33 7.76
CA GLU A 60 20.23 0.63 8.67
C GLU A 60 19.61 1.63 9.66
N ILE A 61 18.29 1.51 9.83
CA ILE A 61 17.55 2.32 10.78
C ILE A 61 17.96 1.92 12.20
N PRO A 62 18.32 2.85 13.09
CA PRO A 62 18.62 2.54 14.48
C PRO A 62 17.46 1.81 15.17
N SER A 63 17.76 0.86 16.02
CA SER A 63 16.79 0.23 16.90
C SER A 63 16.69 0.97 18.24
N VAL A 64 17.79 1.60 18.66
CA VAL A 64 17.86 2.47 19.83
C VAL A 64 18.50 3.79 19.41
N VAL A 65 17.81 4.90 19.71
CA VAL A 65 18.26 6.25 19.37
C VAL A 65 18.92 6.87 20.58
N THR A 66 20.23 7.18 20.46
CA THR A 66 21.00 7.84 21.51
C THR A 66 21.45 9.24 21.12
N ASP A 67 21.27 9.61 19.84
CA ASP A 67 21.78 10.85 19.23
C ASP A 67 23.30 11.04 19.44
N LYS A 68 24.07 9.91 19.32
CA LYS A 68 25.51 9.90 19.51
C LYS A 68 26.25 9.08 18.46
N ILE A 69 27.50 9.51 18.19
CA ILE A 69 28.54 8.67 17.59
C ILE A 69 29.36 8.08 18.72
N TYR A 70 29.66 6.81 18.64
CA TYR A 70 30.58 6.12 19.55
C TYR A 70 31.80 5.65 18.77
N MET A 71 32.97 6.08 19.20
CA MET A 71 34.27 5.67 18.63
C MET A 71 35.00 4.78 19.61
N VAL A 72 35.29 3.55 19.20
CA VAL A 72 36.06 2.60 20.02
C VAL A 72 37.51 2.58 19.53
N THR A 73 38.44 2.88 20.42
CA THR A 73 39.87 2.90 20.10
C THR A 73 40.51 1.51 20.27
N LYS A 74 41.70 1.31 19.70
CA LYS A 74 42.50 0.09 19.88
C LYS A 74 42.85 -0.17 21.36
N ALA A 75 42.88 0.86 22.21
CA ALA A 75 43.03 0.71 23.65
C ALA A 75 41.74 0.26 24.36
N LYS A 76 40.66 0.07 23.61
CA LYS A 76 39.30 -0.25 24.11
C LYS A 76 38.60 0.87 24.88
N ASP A 77 39.08 2.09 24.75
CA ASP A 77 38.35 3.25 25.25
C ASP A 77 37.23 3.61 24.29
N THR A 78 36.09 4.03 24.83
CA THR A 78 34.95 4.52 24.04
C THR A 78 34.83 6.01 24.24
N ILE A 79 34.81 6.76 23.15
CA ILE A 79 34.60 8.20 23.10
C ILE A 79 33.26 8.43 22.43
N ASP A 80 32.39 9.23 23.02
CA ASP A 80 31.12 9.61 22.43
C ASP A 80 31.09 11.08 22.00
N TYR A 81 30.27 11.35 21.00
CA TYR A 81 30.04 12.69 20.48
C TYR A 81 28.57 12.86 20.10
N ASP A 82 27.96 13.99 20.48
CA ASP A 82 26.56 14.27 20.18
C ASP A 82 26.36 14.49 18.69
N PHE A 83 25.54 13.63 18.07
CA PHE A 83 25.31 13.65 16.64
C PHE A 83 24.01 12.97 16.27
N LYS A 84 23.16 13.63 15.49
CA LYS A 84 21.87 13.09 15.07
C LYS A 84 21.95 12.37 13.75
N VAL A 85 21.53 11.13 13.71
CA VAL A 85 21.21 10.45 12.46
C VAL A 85 19.82 10.90 12.04
N LEU A 86 19.74 11.61 10.91
CA LEU A 86 18.49 12.11 10.38
C LEU A 86 17.78 10.96 9.64
N VAL A 87 16.73 10.44 10.25
CA VAL A 87 15.84 9.41 9.71
C VAL A 87 14.53 10.09 9.33
N PRO A 88 13.93 9.76 8.20
CA PRO A 88 12.61 10.27 7.85
C PRO A 88 11.56 9.89 8.90
N ALA A 89 10.53 10.70 9.02
CA ALA A 89 9.33 10.32 9.77
C ALA A 89 8.71 9.05 9.18
N PRO A 90 7.93 8.28 9.95
CA PRO A 90 7.24 7.10 9.45
C PRO A 90 6.47 7.38 8.16
N THR A 91 6.53 6.48 7.20
CA THR A 91 5.63 6.48 6.04
C THR A 91 4.61 5.36 6.22
N VAL A 92 3.34 5.64 5.95
CA VAL A 92 2.24 4.68 6.08
C VAL A 92 1.61 4.50 4.70
N ASN A 93 1.98 3.42 4.03
CA ASN A 93 1.65 3.22 2.62
C ASN A 93 0.31 2.51 2.43
N SER A 94 0.03 1.46 3.20
CA SER A 94 -1.21 0.68 3.13
C SER A 94 -1.56 0.05 4.47
N ILE A 95 -2.76 -0.52 4.55
CA ILE A 95 -3.26 -1.34 5.65
C ILE A 95 -3.75 -2.66 5.09
N SER A 96 -3.71 -3.72 5.86
CA SER A 96 -4.16 -5.04 5.44
C SER A 96 -5.63 -5.06 4.98
N CYS A 97 -6.48 -4.27 5.64
CA CYS A 97 -7.88 -4.09 5.24
C CYS A 97 -8.37 -2.68 5.61
N GLU A 98 -8.79 -1.89 4.60
CA GLU A 98 -9.26 -0.53 4.82
C GLU A 98 -10.67 -0.49 5.43
N PHE A 99 -11.45 -1.57 5.30
CA PHE A 99 -12.80 -1.72 5.84
C PHE A 99 -12.87 -2.74 6.99
N ALA A 100 -11.75 -3.07 7.63
CA ALA A 100 -11.75 -4.02 8.74
C ALA A 100 -12.68 -3.56 9.87
N LYS A 101 -13.41 -4.52 10.45
CA LYS A 101 -14.31 -4.23 11.58
C LYS A 101 -13.53 -3.80 12.83
N PRO A 102 -14.07 -2.90 13.66
CA PRO A 102 -13.55 -2.64 14.99
C PRO A 102 -13.29 -3.94 15.77
N GLY A 103 -12.22 -3.98 16.55
CA GLY A 103 -11.78 -5.19 17.25
C GLY A 103 -10.97 -6.18 16.41
N SER A 104 -10.90 -6.01 15.09
CA SER A 104 -10.06 -6.84 14.22
C SER A 104 -8.60 -6.44 14.32
N GLU A 105 -7.71 -7.42 14.16
CA GLU A 105 -6.28 -7.15 13.97
C GLU A 105 -6.02 -6.70 12.54
N VAL A 106 -5.32 -5.59 12.40
CA VAL A 106 -4.86 -5.03 11.11
C VAL A 106 -3.37 -4.74 11.15
N THR A 107 -2.77 -4.69 9.98
CA THR A 107 -1.34 -4.41 9.82
C THR A 107 -1.14 -3.21 8.88
N LEU A 108 -0.48 -2.17 9.38
CA LEU A 108 0.04 -1.09 8.54
C LEU A 108 1.33 -1.53 7.88
N ILE A 109 1.49 -1.21 6.62
CA ILE A 109 2.71 -1.41 5.85
C ILE A 109 3.29 -0.04 5.49
N GLY A 110 4.58 0.09 5.68
CA GLY A 110 5.28 1.36 5.42
C GLY A 110 6.77 1.26 5.68
N ASP A 111 7.37 2.36 6.12
CA ASP A 111 8.79 2.42 6.45
C ASP A 111 9.01 3.30 7.69
N TYR A 112 10.18 3.15 8.30
CA TYR A 112 10.65 3.96 9.44
C TYR A 112 9.77 3.83 10.70
N PHE A 113 9.16 2.67 10.92
CA PHE A 113 8.46 2.38 12.16
C PHE A 113 9.47 2.02 13.25
N ILE A 114 9.83 3.01 14.07
CA ILE A 114 10.82 2.87 15.12
C ILE A 114 10.10 2.92 16.48
N ASP A 115 10.24 1.86 17.24
CA ASP A 115 9.79 1.78 18.64
C ASP A 115 10.99 2.00 19.54
N ASP A 116 11.26 3.26 19.88
CA ASP A 116 12.36 3.61 20.76
C ASP A 116 11.93 3.45 22.23
N PRO A 117 12.77 2.84 23.10
CA PRO A 117 12.41 2.61 24.49
C PRO A 117 12.07 3.89 25.29
N ASN A 118 12.60 5.03 24.88
CA ASN A 118 12.37 6.31 25.56
C ASN A 118 11.22 7.10 24.91
N VAL A 119 10.92 6.82 23.64
CA VAL A 119 9.84 7.46 22.86
C VAL A 119 9.10 6.37 22.08
N PRO A 120 8.24 5.60 22.75
CA PRO A 120 7.52 4.51 22.11
C PRO A 120 6.72 4.95 20.88
N LEU A 121 6.63 4.05 19.89
CA LEU A 121 5.79 4.27 18.73
C LEU A 121 4.32 4.31 19.14
N THR A 122 3.59 5.29 18.63
CA THR A 122 2.15 5.44 18.86
C THR A 122 1.38 5.54 17.57
N ILE A 123 0.16 5.03 17.57
CA ILE A 123 -0.77 5.09 16.44
C ILE A 123 -2.01 5.85 16.89
N THR A 124 -2.45 6.78 16.05
CA THR A 124 -3.65 7.58 16.30
C THR A 124 -4.55 7.53 15.07
N MET A 125 -5.78 7.11 15.25
CA MET A 125 -6.85 7.18 14.25
C MET A 125 -7.36 8.61 14.09
N ALA A 126 -8.22 8.85 13.09
CA ALA A 126 -8.90 10.14 12.95
C ALA A 126 -9.58 10.56 14.27
N GLY A 127 -9.82 11.86 14.44
CA GLY A 127 -10.43 12.36 15.68
C GLY A 127 -9.58 12.16 16.94
N ASN A 128 -8.27 11.89 16.81
CA ASN A 128 -7.34 11.63 17.90
C ASN A 128 -7.69 10.39 18.76
N VAL A 129 -8.31 9.38 18.18
CA VAL A 129 -8.55 8.11 18.85
C VAL A 129 -7.24 7.31 18.89
N GLU A 130 -6.72 7.07 20.08
CA GLU A 130 -5.47 6.33 20.27
C GLU A 130 -5.67 4.82 20.13
N VAL A 131 -4.70 4.17 19.47
CA VAL A 131 -4.59 2.70 19.43
C VAL A 131 -3.82 2.25 20.67
N THR A 132 -4.49 1.52 21.55
CA THR A 132 -3.90 1.06 22.82
C THR A 132 -3.33 -0.34 22.77
N ASN A 133 -3.70 -1.14 21.76
CA ASN A 133 -3.29 -2.54 21.64
C ASN A 133 -2.48 -2.75 20.34
N ILE A 134 -1.19 -2.43 20.40
CA ILE A 134 -0.24 -2.75 19.33
C ILE A 134 0.31 -4.15 19.61
N THR A 135 0.16 -5.06 18.64
CA THR A 135 0.49 -6.48 18.79
C THR A 135 1.86 -6.85 18.27
N ASN A 136 2.35 -6.11 17.25
CA ASN A 136 3.68 -6.33 16.68
C ASN A 136 4.20 -5.06 16.02
N ILE A 137 5.51 -4.82 16.15
CA ILE A 137 6.21 -3.71 15.49
C ILE A 137 7.46 -4.25 14.81
N THR A 138 7.58 -3.93 13.51
CA THR A 138 8.82 -4.08 12.74
C THR A 138 9.12 -2.76 12.05
N LYS A 139 10.29 -2.61 11.44
CA LYS A 139 10.67 -1.37 10.74
C LYS A 139 9.76 -1.03 9.54
N THR A 140 9.04 -2.02 9.00
CA THR A 140 8.20 -1.90 7.80
C THR A 140 6.74 -2.30 8.00
N ALA A 141 6.38 -2.82 9.16
CA ALA A 141 5.01 -3.23 9.45
C ALA A 141 4.68 -3.04 10.95
N VAL A 142 3.46 -2.58 11.21
CA VAL A 142 2.92 -2.48 12.58
C VAL A 142 1.53 -3.10 12.61
N SER A 143 1.35 -4.10 13.48
CA SER A 143 0.05 -4.75 13.70
C SER A 143 -0.59 -4.26 14.98
N PHE A 144 -1.90 -4.09 14.96
CA PHE A 144 -2.66 -3.64 16.13
C PHE A 144 -4.13 -4.04 16.02
N ILE A 145 -4.82 -4.01 17.15
CA ILE A 145 -6.26 -4.20 17.20
C ILE A 145 -6.96 -2.86 16.99
N LEU A 146 -7.86 -2.81 16.01
CA LEU A 146 -8.68 -1.62 15.76
C LEU A 146 -9.53 -1.28 17.00
N PRO A 147 -9.51 -0.02 17.47
CA PRO A 147 -10.40 0.41 18.56
C PRO A 147 -11.88 0.18 18.21
N ASP A 148 -12.71 -0.10 19.21
CA ASP A 148 -14.15 -0.30 19.02
C ASP A 148 -14.86 0.95 18.43
N ASN A 149 -14.32 2.12 18.68
CA ASN A 149 -14.78 3.40 18.18
C ASN A 149 -13.90 3.97 17.07
N ALA A 150 -13.21 3.11 16.28
CA ALA A 150 -12.34 3.54 15.21
C ALA A 150 -13.09 4.40 14.18
N PRO A 151 -12.78 5.68 14.03
CA PRO A 151 -13.48 6.55 13.11
C PRO A 151 -12.87 6.47 11.70
N ALA A 152 -13.70 6.70 10.69
CA ALA A 152 -13.24 6.83 9.31
C ALA A 152 -12.22 7.98 9.15
N GLY A 153 -11.14 7.73 8.44
CA GLY A 153 -10.16 8.78 8.16
C GLY A 153 -8.71 8.31 8.10
N TYR A 154 -7.82 9.27 8.14
CA TYR A 154 -6.38 9.00 8.10
C TYR A 154 -5.88 8.44 9.42
N ILE A 155 -4.84 7.61 9.32
CA ILE A 155 -4.12 7.04 10.46
C ILE A 155 -2.77 7.74 10.56
N ASN A 156 -2.40 8.17 11.76
CA ASN A 156 -1.10 8.74 12.03
C ASN A 156 -0.25 7.77 12.84
N VAL A 157 1.02 7.63 12.47
CA VAL A 157 2.02 6.88 13.21
C VAL A 157 3.10 7.84 13.64
N LYS A 158 3.36 7.91 14.95
CA LYS A 158 4.41 8.76 15.53
C LYS A 158 5.52 7.90 16.08
N SER A 159 6.73 8.22 15.70
CA SER A 159 7.96 7.67 16.27
C SER A 159 8.83 8.79 16.85
N ILE A 160 9.99 8.44 17.37
CA ILE A 160 11.00 9.43 17.80
C ILE A 160 11.43 10.38 16.66
N TYR A 161 11.32 9.97 15.40
CA TYR A 161 11.71 10.77 14.23
C TYR A 161 10.59 11.62 13.64
N GLY A 162 9.42 11.62 14.23
CA GLY A 162 8.29 12.44 13.80
C GLY A 162 7.02 11.65 13.56
N THR A 163 6.05 12.28 12.89
CA THR A 163 4.73 11.71 12.63
C THR A 163 4.51 11.56 11.13
N GLY A 164 4.14 10.36 10.70
CA GLY A 164 3.67 10.06 9.37
C GLY A 164 2.16 9.87 9.34
N ARG A 165 1.52 10.31 8.27
CA ARG A 165 0.09 10.10 8.02
C ARG A 165 -0.09 9.10 6.88
N SER A 166 -1.10 8.23 6.99
CA SER A 166 -1.43 7.25 5.97
C SER A 166 -1.72 7.92 4.61
N LYS A 167 -1.34 7.24 3.54
CA LYS A 167 -1.67 7.63 2.16
C LYS A 167 -3.10 7.23 1.76
N PHE A 168 -3.77 6.47 2.60
CA PHE A 168 -5.15 5.99 2.46
C PHE A 168 -5.98 6.47 3.63
N ARG A 169 -7.28 6.30 3.55
CA ARG A 169 -8.22 6.52 4.66
C ARG A 169 -8.82 5.19 5.07
N TYR A 170 -8.81 4.90 6.36
CA TYR A 170 -9.60 3.81 6.90
C TYR A 170 -11.10 4.12 6.75
N TYR A 171 -11.87 3.13 6.36
CA TYR A 171 -13.32 3.17 6.18
C TYR A 171 -13.78 4.35 5.32
N ASP A 172 -13.17 4.49 4.13
CA ASP A 172 -13.50 5.58 3.20
C ASP A 172 -14.66 5.16 2.29
N THR A 173 -15.85 5.64 2.60
CA THR A 173 -17.08 5.35 1.85
C THR A 173 -17.31 6.30 0.67
N ARG A 174 -16.39 7.18 0.37
CA ARG A 174 -16.47 8.06 -0.81
C ARG A 174 -16.12 7.27 -2.07
N ASN A 175 -16.80 7.62 -3.18
CA ASN A 175 -16.49 7.07 -4.51
C ASN A 175 -16.64 5.53 -4.62
N ILE A 176 -17.50 4.93 -3.82
CA ILE A 176 -17.81 3.51 -3.90
C ILE A 176 -18.57 3.24 -5.20
N LEU A 177 -18.09 2.27 -6.00
CA LEU A 177 -18.76 1.81 -7.21
C LEU A 177 -19.80 0.74 -6.88
N PHE A 178 -19.42 -0.25 -6.08
CA PHE A 178 -20.25 -1.36 -5.64
C PHE A 178 -20.14 -1.52 -4.12
N ASP A 179 -21.24 -1.59 -3.44
CA ASP A 179 -21.34 -1.96 -2.02
C ASP A 179 -22.39 -3.07 -1.79
N TRP A 180 -22.95 -3.57 -2.86
CA TRP A 180 -23.85 -4.71 -2.98
C TRP A 180 -25.21 -4.59 -2.26
N ASP A 181 -25.38 -3.66 -1.38
CA ASP A 181 -26.66 -3.34 -0.69
C ASP A 181 -27.08 -1.87 -0.80
N GLY A 182 -26.27 -1.03 -1.43
CA GLY A 182 -26.55 0.39 -1.63
C GLY A 182 -26.39 1.25 -0.38
N SER A 183 -25.87 0.72 0.72
CA SER A 183 -25.80 1.42 2.01
C SER A 183 -24.84 2.62 2.02
N HIS A 184 -23.85 2.62 1.14
CA HIS A 184 -22.84 3.67 1.01
C HIS A 184 -22.88 4.40 -0.34
N GLY A 185 -23.99 4.29 -1.07
CA GLY A 185 -24.18 4.98 -2.33
C GLY A 185 -23.53 4.31 -3.55
N GLY A 186 -22.98 3.13 -3.36
CA GLY A 186 -22.56 2.26 -4.44
C GLY A 186 -23.75 1.56 -5.09
N MET A 187 -23.48 0.78 -6.15
CA MET A 187 -24.50 -0.02 -6.80
C MET A 187 -24.85 -1.23 -5.92
N ALA A 188 -26.13 -1.35 -5.57
CA ALA A 188 -26.64 -2.43 -4.71
C ALA A 188 -26.70 -3.77 -5.43
N ILE A 189 -26.96 -3.77 -6.72
CA ILE A 189 -27.13 -4.99 -7.53
C ILE A 189 -26.17 -4.91 -8.70
N ALA A 190 -25.35 -5.95 -8.84
CA ALA A 190 -24.59 -6.11 -10.06
C ALA A 190 -25.51 -6.55 -11.17
N HIS A 191 -25.64 -5.75 -12.21
CA HIS A 191 -26.12 -6.22 -13.47
C HIS A 191 -25.03 -7.11 -14.08
N GLY A 192 -25.21 -8.40 -14.02
CA GLY A 192 -24.34 -9.34 -14.65
C GLY A 192 -25.14 -10.28 -15.52
N TRP A 193 -24.54 -10.74 -16.61
CA TRP A 193 -25.17 -11.74 -17.49
C TRP A 193 -25.56 -13.00 -16.74
N ARG A 194 -24.81 -13.30 -15.69
CA ARG A 194 -25.05 -14.44 -14.88
C ARG A 194 -25.45 -14.02 -13.50
N ASP A 195 -26.72 -13.88 -13.46
CA ASP A 195 -27.47 -13.94 -12.26
C ASP A 195 -26.63 -13.55 -11.03
N GLY A 196 -26.24 -12.28 -10.99
CA GLY A 196 -25.54 -11.73 -9.81
C GLY A 196 -26.27 -12.10 -8.53
N SER A 197 -27.56 -12.43 -8.64
CA SER A 197 -28.36 -12.95 -7.55
C SER A 197 -27.86 -14.31 -7.00
N LYS A 198 -27.20 -15.14 -7.80
CA LYS A 198 -26.67 -16.44 -7.33
C LYS A 198 -25.39 -16.30 -6.53
N VAL A 199 -24.63 -15.26 -6.77
CA VAL A 199 -23.35 -15.03 -6.09
C VAL A 199 -23.46 -13.97 -5.01
N LEU A 200 -24.52 -13.15 -5.03
CA LEU A 200 -24.82 -12.19 -3.98
C LEU A 200 -25.17 -12.92 -2.68
N LYS A 201 -24.53 -12.52 -1.61
CA LYS A 201 -24.79 -12.94 -0.25
C LYS A 201 -25.29 -11.78 0.56
N GLU A 202 -26.39 -12.00 1.25
CA GLU A 202 -26.83 -11.08 2.30
C GLU A 202 -25.80 -10.98 3.42
N ALA A 203 -25.87 -9.89 4.17
CA ALA A 203 -25.02 -9.69 5.31
C ALA A 203 -25.06 -10.85 6.29
N ASP A 204 -23.91 -11.42 6.62
CA ASP A 204 -23.74 -12.51 7.56
C ASP A 204 -22.46 -12.33 8.42
N GLU A 205 -22.09 -13.33 9.16
CA GLU A 205 -20.90 -13.32 10.03
C GLU A 205 -19.58 -13.18 9.23
N ASN A 206 -19.58 -13.54 7.95
CA ASN A 206 -18.41 -13.44 7.09
C ASN A 206 -18.31 -12.07 6.40
N SER A 207 -19.38 -11.27 6.44
CA SER A 207 -19.38 -9.95 5.81
C SER A 207 -18.31 -9.05 6.40
N ILE A 208 -17.71 -8.24 5.55
CA ILE A 208 -16.87 -7.10 5.99
C ILE A 208 -17.78 -5.92 6.34
N ASP A 209 -18.75 -5.64 5.48
CA ASP A 209 -19.69 -4.53 5.61
C ASP A 209 -20.91 -4.79 4.70
N GLY A 210 -22.02 -5.20 5.28
CA GLY A 210 -23.24 -5.51 4.54
C GLY A 210 -23.14 -6.72 3.59
N ALA A 211 -23.81 -6.65 2.46
CA ALA A 211 -23.84 -7.69 1.45
C ALA A 211 -22.50 -7.81 0.71
N TYR A 212 -22.23 -8.97 0.13
CA TYR A 212 -20.99 -9.24 -0.60
C TYR A 212 -21.19 -10.25 -1.73
N ILE A 213 -20.23 -10.34 -2.64
CA ILE A 213 -20.23 -11.36 -3.70
C ILE A 213 -19.38 -12.56 -3.26
N CYS A 214 -19.92 -13.76 -3.40
CA CYS A 214 -19.23 -15.01 -3.16
C CYS A 214 -18.99 -15.73 -4.49
N LEU A 215 -17.75 -15.69 -4.98
CA LEU A 215 -17.35 -16.41 -6.19
C LEU A 215 -16.96 -17.83 -5.82
N ALA A 216 -17.82 -18.80 -6.12
CA ALA A 216 -17.59 -20.19 -5.81
C ALA A 216 -17.94 -21.06 -7.01
N GLY A 217 -16.94 -21.68 -7.65
CA GLY A 217 -17.15 -22.52 -8.82
C GLY A 217 -15.84 -23.01 -9.43
N ALA A 218 -15.93 -23.78 -10.48
CA ALA A 218 -14.79 -24.23 -11.28
C ALA A 218 -14.46 -23.17 -12.32
N LEU A 219 -13.46 -22.35 -12.04
CA LEU A 219 -12.96 -21.32 -12.96
C LEU A 219 -11.81 -21.85 -13.78
N ASP A 220 -11.66 -21.35 -15.00
CA ASP A 220 -10.51 -21.69 -15.85
C ASP A 220 -9.21 -21.11 -15.26
N GLY A 221 -8.14 -21.90 -15.30
CA GLY A 221 -6.84 -21.53 -14.72
C GLY A 221 -5.94 -20.67 -15.63
N ALA A 222 -6.36 -20.37 -16.88
CA ALA A 222 -5.52 -19.63 -17.82
C ALA A 222 -5.83 -18.12 -17.80
N ILE A 223 -4.79 -17.29 -17.90
CA ILE A 223 -4.97 -15.87 -18.25
C ILE A 223 -5.58 -15.85 -19.65
N GLY A 224 -6.61 -15.02 -19.84
CA GLY A 224 -7.26 -14.91 -21.13
C GLY A 224 -8.00 -16.17 -21.55
N ALA A 225 -8.24 -17.07 -20.63
CA ALA A 225 -9.15 -18.17 -20.86
C ALA A 225 -10.48 -17.62 -21.37
N THR A 226 -11.09 -18.41 -22.21
CA THR A 226 -12.38 -18.07 -22.79
C THR A 226 -13.28 -17.48 -21.73
N TRP A 227 -13.87 -16.36 -22.08
CA TRP A 227 -14.90 -15.72 -21.29
C TRP A 227 -15.82 -16.74 -20.65
N ALA A 228 -15.63 -16.96 -19.36
CA ALA A 228 -16.54 -17.79 -18.59
C ALA A 228 -17.79 -16.97 -18.31
N GLU A 229 -18.54 -16.68 -19.37
CA GLU A 229 -19.80 -15.95 -19.30
C GLU A 229 -20.70 -16.46 -18.20
N ASP A 230 -20.48 -17.73 -17.90
CA ASP A 230 -21.39 -18.50 -17.13
C ASP A 230 -21.29 -18.27 -15.66
N GLU A 231 -20.21 -17.69 -15.20
CA GLU A 231 -19.95 -17.89 -13.81
C GLU A 231 -19.85 -16.60 -13.01
N PHE A 232 -19.10 -15.62 -13.46
CA PHE A 232 -18.86 -14.45 -12.61
C PHE A 232 -18.58 -13.19 -13.41
N SER A 233 -19.59 -12.55 -13.93
CA SER A 233 -19.46 -11.17 -14.36
C SER A 233 -20.45 -10.28 -13.61
N PHE A 234 -19.98 -9.15 -13.19
CA PHE A 234 -20.81 -8.07 -12.69
C PHE A 234 -20.36 -6.78 -13.35
N ASN A 235 -21.29 -5.89 -13.61
CA ASN A 235 -21.01 -4.65 -14.28
C ASN A 235 -21.84 -3.53 -13.65
N TYR A 236 -21.23 -2.36 -13.64
CA TYR A 236 -21.91 -1.11 -13.46
C TYR A 236 -22.58 -0.77 -14.77
N TRP A 237 -23.84 -1.15 -14.90
CA TRP A 237 -24.60 -0.99 -16.13
C TRP A 237 -25.55 0.19 -16.01
N PRO A 238 -25.45 1.19 -16.89
CA PRO A 238 -26.39 2.30 -16.88
C PRO A 238 -27.76 1.83 -17.37
N GLU A 239 -28.71 1.86 -16.50
CA GLU A 239 -30.12 1.65 -16.81
C GLU A 239 -30.96 2.70 -16.09
N PRO A 240 -31.00 3.94 -16.60
CA PRO A 240 -31.63 5.07 -15.92
C PRO A 240 -33.09 4.84 -15.57
N SER A 241 -33.82 4.04 -16.38
CA SER A 241 -35.21 3.66 -16.11
C SER A 241 -35.37 2.77 -14.87
N ALA A 242 -34.33 2.03 -14.50
CA ALA A 242 -34.30 1.21 -13.28
C ALA A 242 -33.60 1.92 -12.10
N GLY A 243 -33.18 3.18 -12.30
CA GLY A 243 -32.49 3.96 -11.26
C GLY A 243 -30.98 3.80 -11.23
N TYR A 244 -30.38 3.16 -12.25
CA TYR A 244 -28.92 2.98 -12.36
C TYR A 244 -28.36 4.03 -13.32
N PRO A 245 -27.79 5.14 -12.84
CA PRO A 245 -27.20 6.16 -13.71
C PRO A 245 -25.91 5.66 -14.38
N GLU A 246 -25.57 6.28 -15.49
CA GLU A 246 -24.25 6.06 -16.08
C GLU A 246 -23.12 6.43 -15.09
N LEU A 247 -21.99 5.73 -15.16
CA LEU A 247 -20.83 6.05 -14.34
C LEU A 247 -20.32 7.46 -14.64
N SER A 248 -20.38 7.87 -15.92
CA SER A 248 -20.08 9.24 -16.36
C SER A 248 -21.03 10.31 -15.81
N ALA A 249 -22.20 9.93 -15.38
CA ALA A 249 -23.13 10.81 -14.69
C ALA A 249 -22.84 10.94 -13.18
N ARG A 250 -21.82 10.24 -12.70
CA ARG A 250 -21.26 10.46 -11.36
C ARG A 250 -20.14 11.50 -11.47
N PRO A 251 -20.40 12.76 -11.08
CA PRO A 251 -19.44 13.85 -11.28
C PRO A 251 -18.09 13.53 -10.63
N GLU A 252 -18.13 12.83 -9.49
CA GLU A 252 -16.94 12.49 -8.72
C GLU A 252 -15.91 11.69 -9.51
N PHE A 253 -16.34 10.75 -10.35
CA PHE A 253 -15.40 9.94 -11.14
C PHE A 253 -14.73 10.76 -12.23
N ALA A 254 -15.48 11.58 -12.96
CA ALA A 254 -14.93 12.46 -13.97
C ALA A 254 -14.00 13.53 -13.39
N GLU A 255 -14.40 14.13 -12.26
CA GLU A 255 -13.60 15.11 -11.53
C GLU A 255 -12.27 14.51 -11.04
N LEU A 256 -12.31 13.31 -10.47
CA LEU A 256 -11.11 12.61 -10.02
C LEU A 256 -10.15 12.29 -11.18
N LEU A 257 -10.68 11.86 -12.33
CA LEU A 257 -9.85 11.61 -13.52
C LEU A 257 -9.25 12.89 -14.08
N GLU A 258 -9.98 14.00 -14.04
CA GLU A 258 -9.47 15.29 -14.49
C GLU A 258 -8.41 15.84 -13.53
N GLU A 259 -8.62 15.74 -12.21
CA GLU A 259 -7.71 16.27 -11.20
C GLU A 259 -6.43 15.46 -11.05
N TYR A 260 -6.55 14.13 -10.98
CA TYR A 260 -5.41 13.26 -10.65
C TYR A 260 -4.87 12.45 -11.82
N GLY A 261 -5.61 12.33 -12.90
CA GLY A 261 -5.29 11.45 -14.02
C GLY A 261 -5.18 9.97 -13.59
N VAL A 262 -4.91 9.11 -14.57
CA VAL A 262 -4.77 7.66 -14.32
C VAL A 262 -3.59 7.29 -13.41
N ASN A 263 -2.57 8.14 -13.34
CA ASN A 263 -1.40 7.90 -12.49
C ASN A 263 -1.64 8.23 -11.01
N GLY A 264 -2.65 9.03 -10.70
CA GLY A 264 -3.00 9.43 -9.34
C GLY A 264 -4.17 8.65 -8.74
N LEU A 265 -4.76 7.72 -9.49
CA LEU A 265 -5.94 6.98 -9.06
C LEU A 265 -5.69 5.48 -8.94
N GLN A 266 -6.39 4.88 -8.00
CA GLN A 266 -6.41 3.43 -7.78
C GLN A 266 -7.86 2.94 -7.75
N LEU A 267 -8.10 1.77 -8.37
CA LEU A 267 -9.25 0.95 -8.06
C LEU A 267 -8.91 0.11 -6.82
N LYS A 268 -9.81 0.09 -5.86
CA LYS A 268 -9.67 -0.75 -4.65
C LYS A 268 -10.87 -1.66 -4.49
N PHE A 269 -10.64 -2.82 -3.94
CA PHE A 269 -11.68 -3.77 -3.55
C PHE A 269 -11.18 -4.68 -2.43
N GLU A 270 -12.08 -5.17 -1.62
CA GLU A 270 -11.78 -6.12 -0.54
C GLU A 270 -12.04 -7.55 -1.00
N VAL A 271 -11.12 -8.45 -0.65
CA VAL A 271 -11.23 -9.88 -0.91
C VAL A 271 -11.01 -10.69 0.34
N ASN A 272 -11.72 -11.80 0.44
CA ASN A 272 -11.50 -12.83 1.44
C ASN A 272 -11.38 -14.17 0.72
N ILE A 273 -10.18 -14.76 0.75
CA ILE A 273 -9.88 -16.01 0.07
C ILE A 273 -9.39 -17.02 1.12
N PRO A 274 -10.17 -18.06 1.43
CA PRO A 274 -9.78 -19.04 2.43
C PRO A 274 -8.61 -19.89 1.96
N SER A 275 -7.70 -20.23 2.88
CA SER A 275 -6.56 -21.12 2.58
C SER A 275 -6.98 -22.54 2.18
N SER A 276 -8.18 -22.96 2.56
CA SER A 276 -8.75 -24.26 2.14
C SER A 276 -9.16 -24.27 0.66
N ASN A 277 -9.32 -23.11 0.03
CA ASN A 277 -9.65 -22.99 -1.38
C ASN A 277 -8.95 -21.75 -1.98
N PRO A 278 -7.62 -21.81 -2.15
CA PRO A 278 -6.84 -20.67 -2.63
C PRO A 278 -7.17 -20.35 -4.09
N TRP A 279 -7.02 -19.09 -4.46
CA TRP A 279 -7.22 -18.64 -5.83
C TRP A 279 -6.09 -19.14 -6.73
N GLN A 280 -6.44 -19.91 -7.75
CA GLN A 280 -5.55 -20.46 -8.77
C GLN A 280 -6.13 -20.33 -10.18
N SER A 281 -7.26 -19.63 -10.29
CA SER A 281 -8.05 -19.52 -11.52
C SER A 281 -7.61 -18.34 -12.37
N CYS A 282 -8.40 -18.01 -13.40
CA CYS A 282 -8.16 -16.87 -14.27
C CYS A 282 -8.03 -15.55 -13.50
N ALA A 283 -7.55 -14.52 -14.17
CA ALA A 283 -7.49 -13.16 -13.64
C ALA A 283 -8.89 -12.63 -13.35
N LEU A 284 -9.04 -11.86 -12.27
CA LEU A 284 -10.11 -10.88 -12.20
C LEU A 284 -9.80 -9.78 -13.20
N GLN A 285 -10.64 -9.65 -14.22
CA GLN A 285 -10.48 -8.63 -15.25
C GLN A 285 -11.38 -7.45 -14.96
N VAL A 286 -10.82 -6.27 -14.93
CA VAL A 286 -11.57 -5.03 -14.72
C VAL A 286 -11.43 -4.14 -15.94
N MET A 287 -12.55 -3.74 -16.51
CA MET A 287 -12.61 -2.85 -17.66
C MET A 287 -13.48 -1.66 -17.35
N PHE A 288 -13.03 -0.49 -17.78
CA PHE A 288 -13.88 0.69 -17.89
C PHE A 288 -14.18 0.93 -19.36
N THR A 289 -15.44 1.21 -19.67
CA THR A 289 -15.85 1.49 -21.06
C THR A 289 -16.93 2.54 -21.06
N GLY A 290 -16.80 3.52 -21.94
CA GLY A 290 -17.83 4.53 -22.19
C GLY A 290 -18.75 4.17 -23.36
N ASN A 291 -18.65 2.95 -23.86
CA ASN A 291 -19.33 2.59 -25.11
C ASN A 291 -20.41 1.52 -24.86
N ASP A 292 -21.57 1.72 -25.47
CA ASP A 292 -22.72 0.80 -25.48
C ASP A 292 -22.43 -0.58 -26.11
N VAL A 293 -21.20 -0.84 -26.48
CA VAL A 293 -20.81 -2.04 -27.25
C VAL A 293 -20.83 -3.32 -26.41
N VAL A 294 -20.75 -3.20 -25.09
CA VAL A 294 -20.86 -4.36 -24.19
C VAL A 294 -22.32 -4.58 -23.89
N THR A 295 -23.05 -5.11 -24.83
CA THR A 295 -24.43 -5.52 -24.58
C THR A 295 -24.54 -7.03 -24.48
N TYR A 296 -25.29 -7.50 -23.54
CA TYR A 296 -25.70 -8.90 -23.42
C TYR A 296 -26.36 -9.46 -24.65
N ALA A 297 -27.11 -8.61 -25.35
CA ALA A 297 -28.02 -9.01 -26.39
C ALA A 297 -27.32 -9.61 -27.62
N THR A 298 -26.04 -9.41 -27.77
CA THR A 298 -25.31 -9.81 -29.00
C THR A 298 -24.48 -11.08 -28.84
N GLY A 299 -24.29 -11.58 -27.62
CA GLY A 299 -23.39 -12.74 -27.39
C GLY A 299 -21.96 -12.51 -27.91
N THR A 300 -21.67 -11.32 -28.35
CA THR A 300 -20.38 -10.95 -28.92
C THR A 300 -19.49 -10.39 -27.86
N ASN A 301 -18.80 -11.27 -27.22
CA ASN A 301 -17.71 -10.88 -26.34
C ASN A 301 -16.46 -10.48 -27.12
N ALA A 302 -16.61 -10.10 -28.39
CA ALA A 302 -15.53 -9.54 -29.18
C ALA A 302 -14.84 -8.38 -28.44
N TYR A 303 -15.60 -7.59 -27.68
CA TYR A 303 -15.06 -6.53 -26.87
C TYR A 303 -14.10 -7.05 -25.80
N PHE A 304 -14.40 -8.13 -25.15
CA PHE A 304 -13.56 -8.72 -24.09
C PHE A 304 -12.32 -9.39 -24.67
N SER A 305 -12.40 -9.92 -25.87
CA SER A 305 -11.27 -10.51 -26.59
C SER A 305 -10.53 -9.47 -27.46
N ASP A 306 -11.08 -8.27 -27.64
CA ASP A 306 -10.41 -7.19 -28.40
C ASP A 306 -9.12 -6.75 -27.65
N THR A 307 -7.99 -6.95 -28.31
CA THR A 307 -6.69 -6.58 -27.80
C THR A 307 -6.50 -5.07 -27.65
N ASN A 308 -7.33 -4.26 -28.32
CA ASN A 308 -7.28 -2.81 -28.22
C ASN A 308 -8.06 -2.23 -27.05
N VAL A 309 -8.77 -3.05 -26.28
CA VAL A 309 -9.45 -2.62 -25.05
C VAL A 309 -8.54 -2.85 -23.86
N PRO A 310 -8.00 -1.78 -23.27
CA PRO A 310 -7.15 -1.90 -22.11
C PRO A 310 -7.97 -2.30 -20.88
N ARG A 311 -7.38 -3.17 -20.05
CA ARG A 311 -7.97 -3.66 -18.81
C ARG A 311 -6.96 -3.85 -17.71
N GLY A 312 -7.43 -3.79 -16.48
CA GLY A 312 -6.69 -4.25 -15.31
C GLY A 312 -6.86 -5.75 -15.13
N LEU A 313 -5.77 -6.45 -14.85
CA LEU A 313 -5.77 -7.88 -14.56
C LEU A 313 -5.24 -8.10 -13.15
N TRP A 314 -6.10 -8.54 -12.24
CA TRP A 314 -5.67 -8.98 -10.93
C TRP A 314 -5.43 -10.49 -10.98
N LEU A 315 -4.15 -10.86 -10.88
CA LEU A 315 -3.68 -12.23 -11.00
C LEU A 315 -2.65 -12.51 -9.89
N PRO A 316 -3.08 -12.55 -8.63
CA PRO A 316 -2.16 -12.56 -7.48
C PRO A 316 -1.32 -13.84 -7.39
N TRP A 317 -1.80 -14.96 -7.89
CA TRP A 317 -1.13 -16.25 -7.87
C TRP A 317 -0.05 -16.43 -8.94
N LYS A 318 0.09 -15.50 -9.88
CA LYS A 318 0.98 -15.64 -11.06
C LYS A 318 2.40 -16.08 -10.73
N ASN A 319 2.95 -15.58 -9.64
CA ASN A 319 4.34 -15.87 -9.24
C ASN A 319 4.44 -16.97 -8.18
N THR A 320 3.35 -17.31 -7.51
CA THR A 320 3.30 -18.22 -6.36
C THR A 320 2.59 -19.53 -6.65
N GLY A 321 1.84 -19.59 -7.75
CA GLY A 321 1.00 -20.73 -8.12
C GLY A 321 -0.35 -20.78 -7.40
N SER A 322 -0.50 -20.07 -6.30
CA SER A 322 -1.75 -19.91 -5.55
C SER A 322 -1.73 -18.63 -4.73
N TYR A 323 -2.91 -18.15 -4.36
CA TYR A 323 -3.07 -16.99 -3.50
C TYR A 323 -4.25 -17.18 -2.55
N ASP A 324 -4.04 -16.90 -1.29
CA ASP A 324 -5.10 -16.81 -0.29
C ASP A 324 -4.83 -15.64 0.68
N THR A 325 -5.85 -15.27 1.44
CA THR A 325 -5.77 -14.21 2.46
C THR A 325 -5.85 -14.78 3.87
N GLY A 326 -5.69 -16.09 4.04
CA GLY A 326 -5.88 -16.77 5.31
C GLY A 326 -7.33 -16.72 5.82
N GLY A 327 -8.30 -16.51 4.92
CA GLY A 327 -9.69 -16.27 5.30
C GLY A 327 -9.97 -14.92 5.95
N LYS A 328 -9.05 -13.97 5.81
CA LYS A 328 -9.22 -12.59 6.28
C LYS A 328 -9.53 -11.66 5.12
N TRP A 329 -10.38 -10.67 5.35
CA TRP A 329 -10.59 -9.60 4.38
C TRP A 329 -9.33 -8.78 4.21
N THR A 330 -8.98 -8.51 2.97
CA THR A 330 -7.76 -7.80 2.57
C THR A 330 -8.09 -6.80 1.47
N THR A 331 -7.59 -5.59 1.58
CA THR A 331 -7.72 -4.58 0.52
C THR A 331 -6.72 -4.83 -0.59
N VAL A 332 -7.22 -4.95 -1.81
CA VAL A 332 -6.44 -4.95 -3.05
C VAL A 332 -6.48 -3.57 -3.66
N SER A 333 -5.34 -3.07 -4.11
CA SER A 333 -5.21 -1.79 -4.81
C SER A 333 -4.59 -2.01 -6.18
N MET A 334 -5.25 -1.50 -7.23
CA MET A 334 -4.77 -1.52 -8.61
C MET A 334 -4.64 -0.10 -9.13
N ASN A 335 -3.44 0.30 -9.55
CA ASN A 335 -3.26 1.61 -10.16
C ASN A 335 -3.98 1.69 -11.52
N LEU A 336 -4.74 2.72 -11.78
CA LEU A 336 -5.41 2.87 -13.08
C LEU A 336 -4.42 2.94 -14.25
N SER A 337 -3.20 3.40 -14.02
CA SER A 337 -2.12 3.37 -15.02
C SER A 337 -1.70 1.95 -15.44
N GLU A 338 -2.05 0.92 -14.65
CA GLU A 338 -1.78 -0.49 -14.96
C GLU A 338 -2.89 -1.12 -15.80
N PHE A 339 -3.99 -0.40 -16.05
CA PHE A 339 -5.08 -0.80 -16.93
C PHE A 339 -4.65 -0.67 -18.39
N ASN A 340 -3.60 -1.38 -18.74
CA ASN A 340 -2.94 -1.34 -20.06
C ASN A 340 -2.66 -2.76 -20.59
N LYS A 341 -3.45 -3.73 -20.16
CA LYS A 341 -3.29 -5.13 -20.55
C LYS A 341 -4.36 -5.55 -21.53
N THR A 342 -3.98 -6.46 -22.43
CA THR A 342 -4.93 -7.21 -23.24
C THR A 342 -5.59 -8.30 -22.42
N HIS A 343 -6.58 -8.94 -22.99
CA HIS A 343 -7.20 -10.14 -22.45
C HIS A 343 -6.19 -11.24 -22.08
N GLU A 344 -5.14 -11.46 -22.86
CA GLU A 344 -4.10 -12.47 -22.58
C GLU A 344 -2.99 -11.97 -21.65
N GLY A 345 -3.11 -10.75 -21.14
CA GLY A 345 -2.12 -10.17 -20.20
C GLY A 345 -0.92 -9.52 -20.89
N ASN A 346 -0.90 -9.38 -22.19
CA ASN A 346 0.13 -8.63 -22.91
C ASN A 346 -0.09 -7.13 -22.74
N LYS A 347 0.91 -6.32 -23.08
CA LYS A 347 0.73 -4.88 -23.11
C LYS A 347 -0.22 -4.49 -24.21
N CYS A 348 -1.23 -3.69 -23.87
CA CYS A 348 -2.14 -3.11 -24.84
C CYS A 348 -1.51 -1.86 -25.49
N ASP A 349 -1.82 -1.62 -26.77
CA ASP A 349 -1.37 -0.40 -27.47
C ASP A 349 -2.10 0.87 -27.03
N ARG A 350 -3.23 0.70 -26.33
CA ARG A 350 -4.00 1.78 -25.71
C ARG A 350 -3.89 1.70 -24.20
N THR A 351 -4.01 2.85 -23.58
CA THR A 351 -4.15 2.95 -22.10
C THR A 351 -5.55 3.44 -21.77
N PHE A 352 -5.99 3.14 -20.56
CA PHE A 352 -7.25 3.68 -20.04
C PHE A 352 -7.25 5.23 -20.11
N ASP A 353 -8.32 5.79 -20.64
CA ASP A 353 -8.57 7.23 -20.63
C ASP A 353 -10.07 7.52 -20.43
N LYS A 354 -10.41 8.79 -20.19
CA LYS A 354 -11.78 9.22 -19.88
C LYS A 354 -12.77 9.08 -21.04
N THR A 355 -12.31 8.68 -22.22
CA THR A 355 -13.16 8.49 -23.40
C THR A 355 -13.58 7.03 -23.61
N MET A 356 -13.17 6.16 -22.73
CA MET A 356 -13.50 4.73 -22.74
C MET A 356 -14.77 4.42 -21.99
#